data_91822f4b6ff3c874089fff751ac8ddf4
#
_entry.id   91822f4b6ff3c874089fff751ac8ddf4
#
_cell.length_a   1.000
_cell.length_b   1.000
_cell.length_c   1.000
_cell.angle_alpha   90.00
_cell.angle_beta   90.00
_cell.angle_gamma   90.00
#
_symmetry.space_group_name_H-M   'P 1'
#
loop_
_entity.id
_entity.type
_entity.pdbx_description
1 polymer ?
#
loop_
_entity_poly.entity_id
_entity_poly.type
_entity_poly.pdbx_seq_one_letter_code
_entity_poly.pdbx_strand_id
1 'polypeptide(L)'
;MYKLGIDIGSTTIKMALVEVSAEHQLVSAAPQIAVVATAYTRHNAEPIRIGQQMIAQLLHESNLKALDNITIGITGSVGMGCAQRLGTGFYQEVIAAAEVVKRLYPSVHTLVDIGGEDSKMIFFEEGRVPDMRMNGNCAGGTGAFIDQTATLLGVDVSELNGLAAQAEHIYPIASRCGVFSKTDIQNLVSRSVSKEDIAASMLNAVSMQVVSALARGTDVHAKVFLCGGPLAYIPELRKHLMNRLGLSEADCIVPEYTQFIPAIGTALLAEGTPLTCDQTRALFNPEHCAITPISGTLPPLFANPDDYKMWLANKEKNFERIAKSREIEISERSQYYLGVDSGSTTTKIVLLDEQGQIVYTDYRYNNGDSYHSFHDALQCMHDSLGKNIEIAGSCSTGYGEQLLKNAFRLDYGIVETMAHFIAAKHLQPNVSFVLDIGGQDMKAIFVENGSIQRIEINEACSSGCGSFIMTFARQLGYEVSEFARMAALAQHPYDLGTRCTVFMNSKVKQAMREGAKVEDIAAGFSYSVIKNCLYKVLKLQSFNQLGDHIMVQGGTFRNHSVVRALEVLTGKEVGFGPIPELMGAYGAALYAKGGSACN
;
A
#
# COMPACT_ATOMS: atom_id res chain seq x y z
N MET A 1 33.51 -1.72 -25.36
CA MET A 1 33.59 -1.31 -23.95
C MET A 1 32.25 -1.60 -23.29
N TYR A 2 32.24 -2.30 -22.16
CA TYR A 2 31.01 -2.62 -21.44
C TYR A 2 30.69 -1.56 -20.37
N LYS A 3 29.42 -1.18 -20.28
CA LYS A 3 28.92 -0.23 -19.30
C LYS A 3 27.66 -0.82 -18.64
N LEU A 4 27.59 -0.75 -17.32
CA LEU A 4 26.46 -1.22 -16.53
C LEU A 4 25.72 -0.02 -15.92
N GLY A 5 24.49 0.16 -16.29
CA GLY A 5 23.58 1.12 -15.67
C GLY A 5 22.63 0.42 -14.71
N ILE A 6 22.49 0.96 -13.52
CA ILE A 6 21.66 0.42 -12.45
C ILE A 6 20.66 1.48 -12.03
N ASP A 7 19.38 1.23 -12.27
CA ASP A 7 18.28 2.06 -11.80
C ASP A 7 17.68 1.42 -10.52
N ILE A 8 17.91 2.08 -9.38
CA ILE A 8 17.35 1.66 -8.09
C ILE A 8 16.19 2.60 -7.75
N GLY A 9 15.00 2.19 -8.16
CA GLY A 9 13.76 2.89 -7.86
C GLY A 9 13.32 2.65 -6.40
N SER A 10 12.10 3.05 -6.07
CA SER A 10 11.49 2.86 -4.75
C SER A 10 11.09 1.41 -4.47
N THR A 11 10.77 0.64 -5.51
CA THR A 11 10.27 -0.74 -5.40
C THR A 11 11.09 -1.75 -6.18
N THR A 12 11.77 -1.33 -7.23
CA THR A 12 12.44 -2.21 -8.19
C THR A 12 13.87 -1.79 -8.47
N ILE A 13 14.72 -2.77 -8.76
CA ILE A 13 16.02 -2.57 -9.38
C ILE A 13 15.93 -3.03 -10.84
N LYS A 14 16.47 -2.20 -11.71
CA LYS A 14 16.62 -2.52 -13.14
C LYS A 14 18.08 -2.33 -13.51
N MET A 15 18.62 -3.28 -14.22
CA MET A 15 20.01 -3.25 -14.69
C MET A 15 20.04 -3.43 -16.19
N ALA A 16 20.90 -2.67 -16.86
CA ALA A 16 21.17 -2.81 -18.28
C ALA A 16 22.68 -2.82 -18.50
N LEU A 17 23.19 -3.92 -19.04
CA LEU A 17 24.55 -4.06 -19.50
C LEU A 17 24.58 -3.72 -21.00
N VAL A 18 25.35 -2.72 -21.34
CA VAL A 18 25.41 -2.16 -22.68
C VAL A 18 26.83 -2.27 -23.22
N GLU A 19 26.97 -2.74 -24.45
CA GLU A 19 28.21 -2.65 -25.19
C GLU A 19 28.21 -1.37 -26.05
N VAL A 20 29.20 -0.52 -25.80
CA VAL A 20 29.42 0.71 -26.56
C VAL A 20 30.64 0.50 -27.45
N SER A 21 30.45 0.51 -28.77
CA SER A 21 31.55 0.43 -29.72
C SER A 21 32.41 1.70 -29.64
N ALA A 22 33.71 1.54 -29.59
CA ALA A 22 34.61 2.69 -29.70
C ALA A 22 34.47 3.30 -31.11
N GLU A 23 34.12 4.59 -31.18
CA GLU A 23 34.08 5.30 -32.44
C GLU A 23 35.46 5.29 -33.10
N HIS A 24 35.59 4.71 -34.29
CA HIS A 24 36.58 5.16 -35.23
C HIS A 24 36.12 6.54 -35.71
N GLN A 25 36.97 7.55 -35.52
CA GLN A 25 36.80 8.94 -35.96
C GLN A 25 36.57 9.03 -37.48
N LEU A 26 35.34 8.73 -37.93
CA LEU A 26 34.84 9.13 -39.25
C LEU A 26 33.42 9.67 -39.08
N VAL A 27 33.30 10.90 -39.45
CA VAL A 27 32.15 11.79 -39.43
C VAL A 27 30.89 11.03 -39.87
N SER A 28 29.81 11.07 -39.02
CA SER A 28 28.41 10.78 -39.34
C SER A 28 27.76 9.42 -39.00
N ALA A 29 28.31 8.57 -38.19
CA ALA A 29 27.54 7.39 -37.70
C ALA A 29 27.22 7.53 -36.20
N ALA A 30 25.93 7.41 -35.85
CA ALA A 30 25.53 7.30 -34.46
C ALA A 30 26.22 6.09 -33.80
N PRO A 31 26.65 6.18 -32.52
CA PRO A 31 27.32 5.08 -31.84
C PRO A 31 26.40 3.85 -31.84
N GLN A 32 26.90 2.72 -32.33
CA GLN A 32 26.17 1.46 -32.24
C GLN A 32 26.20 0.99 -30.81
N ILE A 33 25.02 0.95 -30.18
CA ILE A 33 24.79 0.52 -28.82
C ILE A 33 24.05 -0.80 -28.88
N ALA A 34 24.62 -1.83 -28.27
CA ALA A 34 23.96 -3.12 -28.10
C ALA A 34 23.64 -3.36 -26.63
N VAL A 35 22.38 -3.61 -26.32
CA VAL A 35 21.99 -4.09 -24.99
C VAL A 35 22.35 -5.56 -24.91
N VAL A 36 23.32 -5.91 -24.09
CA VAL A 36 23.88 -7.27 -23.97
C VAL A 36 23.03 -8.12 -23.04
N ALA A 37 22.60 -7.55 -21.89
CA ALA A 37 21.76 -8.22 -20.91
C ALA A 37 20.99 -7.20 -20.09
N THR A 38 19.82 -7.61 -19.60
CA THR A 38 18.99 -6.81 -18.70
C THR A 38 18.50 -7.66 -17.52
N ALA A 39 18.30 -7.04 -16.36
CA ALA A 39 17.70 -7.69 -15.21
C ALA A 39 16.70 -6.76 -14.53
N TYR A 40 15.58 -7.33 -14.06
CA TYR A 40 14.50 -6.60 -13.39
C TYR A 40 13.99 -7.40 -12.21
N THR A 41 13.97 -6.79 -11.01
CA THR A 41 13.50 -7.46 -9.79
C THR A 41 12.97 -6.43 -8.77
N ARG A 42 12.00 -6.83 -7.96
CA ARG A 42 11.59 -6.07 -6.76
C ARG A 42 12.64 -6.26 -5.66
N HIS A 43 13.09 -5.18 -5.03
CA HIS A 43 14.13 -5.26 -4.00
C HIS A 43 13.62 -5.38 -2.56
N ASN A 44 12.31 -5.28 -2.35
CA ASN A 44 11.66 -5.48 -1.04
C ASN A 44 12.38 -4.75 0.12
N ALA A 45 12.77 -3.50 -0.09
CA ALA A 45 13.55 -2.66 0.82
C ALA A 45 14.99 -3.17 1.13
N GLU A 46 15.51 -4.15 0.38
CA GLU A 46 16.88 -4.66 0.51
C GLU A 46 17.71 -4.45 -0.76
N PRO A 47 17.89 -3.18 -1.22
CA PRO A 47 18.46 -2.91 -2.54
C PRO A 47 19.91 -3.40 -2.68
N ILE A 48 20.70 -3.41 -1.59
CA ILE A 48 22.09 -3.87 -1.62
C ILE A 48 22.14 -5.40 -1.82
N ARG A 49 21.39 -6.16 -1.01
CA ARG A 49 21.38 -7.63 -1.09
C ARG A 49 20.83 -8.13 -2.44
N ILE A 50 19.71 -7.57 -2.87
CA ILE A 50 19.10 -7.93 -4.15
C ILE A 50 19.98 -7.48 -5.32
N GLY A 51 20.59 -6.28 -5.24
CA GLY A 51 21.53 -5.79 -6.23
C GLY A 51 22.73 -6.72 -6.42
N GLN A 52 23.28 -7.26 -5.33
CA GLN A 52 24.36 -8.25 -5.38
C GLN A 52 23.95 -9.53 -6.15
N GLN A 53 22.77 -10.07 -5.84
CA GLN A 53 22.25 -11.26 -6.52
C GLN A 53 22.02 -11.00 -8.02
N MET A 54 21.42 -9.84 -8.35
CA MET A 54 21.15 -9.48 -9.75
C MET A 54 22.41 -9.28 -10.56
N ILE A 55 23.45 -8.63 -10.03
CA ILE A 55 24.74 -8.48 -10.71
C ILE A 55 25.38 -9.84 -10.98
N ALA A 56 25.39 -10.73 -10.00
CA ALA A 56 25.96 -12.07 -10.15
C ALA A 56 25.26 -12.85 -11.27
N GLN A 57 23.93 -12.79 -11.32
CA GLN A 57 23.12 -13.42 -12.36
C GLN A 57 23.37 -12.76 -13.73
N LEU A 58 23.28 -11.42 -13.82
CA LEU A 58 23.48 -10.68 -15.06
C LEU A 58 24.84 -10.97 -15.71
N LEU A 59 25.92 -10.99 -14.90
CA LEU A 59 27.26 -11.29 -15.39
C LEU A 59 27.42 -12.76 -15.79
N HIS A 60 26.69 -13.68 -15.19
CA HIS A 60 26.68 -15.07 -15.60
C HIS A 60 25.97 -15.26 -16.94
N GLU A 61 24.83 -14.60 -17.14
CA GLU A 61 24.04 -14.68 -18.37
C GLU A 61 24.68 -13.95 -19.57
N SER A 62 25.49 -12.91 -19.31
CA SER A 62 26.13 -12.11 -20.36
C SER A 62 27.34 -12.77 -21.03
N ASN A 63 27.80 -13.92 -20.55
CA ASN A 63 28.98 -14.63 -21.05
C ASN A 63 30.28 -13.77 -21.08
N LEU A 64 30.39 -12.75 -20.24
CA LEU A 64 31.59 -11.93 -20.12
C LEU A 64 32.74 -12.75 -19.52
N LYS A 65 33.97 -12.46 -20.00
CA LYS A 65 35.19 -13.06 -19.43
C LYS A 65 35.56 -12.37 -18.11
N ALA A 66 36.21 -13.07 -17.22
CA ALA A 66 36.60 -12.54 -15.90
C ALA A 66 37.44 -11.22 -15.97
N LEU A 67 38.17 -11.04 -17.06
CA LEU A 67 39.02 -9.86 -17.29
C LEU A 67 38.33 -8.72 -18.04
N ASP A 68 37.08 -8.90 -18.47
CA ASP A 68 36.35 -7.83 -19.13
C ASP A 68 36.07 -6.69 -18.14
N ASN A 69 36.29 -5.48 -18.61
CA ASN A 69 36.15 -4.28 -17.81
C ASN A 69 34.78 -3.64 -18.01
N ILE A 70 34.14 -3.27 -16.89
CA ILE A 70 32.79 -2.70 -16.85
C ILE A 70 32.85 -1.35 -16.12
N THR A 71 32.35 -0.30 -16.75
CA THR A 71 32.12 0.99 -16.08
C THR A 71 30.70 1.03 -15.54
N ILE A 72 30.51 1.47 -14.29
CA ILE A 72 29.23 1.38 -13.59
C ILE A 72 28.69 2.78 -13.28
N GLY A 73 27.41 2.98 -13.55
CA GLY A 73 26.63 4.13 -13.11
C GLY A 73 25.36 3.71 -12.37
N ILE A 74 24.92 4.52 -11.43
CA ILE A 74 23.70 4.29 -10.65
C ILE A 74 22.75 5.49 -10.81
N THR A 75 21.46 5.18 -10.92
CA THR A 75 20.36 6.14 -10.96
C THR A 75 19.18 5.67 -10.10
N GLY A 76 18.09 6.40 -10.14
CA GLY A 76 16.85 6.06 -9.44
C GLY A 76 16.70 6.73 -8.07
N SER A 77 15.47 6.72 -7.57
CA SER A 77 15.11 7.48 -6.37
C SER A 77 15.80 6.99 -5.08
N VAL A 78 16.20 5.73 -5.00
CA VAL A 78 17.00 5.14 -3.91
C VAL A 78 18.48 5.09 -4.27
N GLY A 79 18.80 5.19 -5.56
CA GLY A 79 20.13 5.00 -6.11
C GLY A 79 21.20 5.94 -5.56
N MET A 80 20.86 7.20 -5.22
CA MET A 80 21.83 8.17 -4.70
C MET A 80 22.51 7.67 -3.41
N GLY A 81 21.73 7.15 -2.45
CA GLY A 81 22.28 6.60 -1.21
C GLY A 81 23.12 5.34 -1.44
N CYS A 82 22.73 4.52 -2.42
CA CYS A 82 23.51 3.34 -2.82
C CYS A 82 24.81 3.74 -3.51
N ALA A 83 24.78 4.69 -4.44
CA ALA A 83 25.97 5.17 -5.15
C ALA A 83 27.02 5.75 -4.19
N GLN A 84 26.59 6.54 -3.20
CA GLN A 84 27.48 7.08 -2.16
C GLN A 84 28.16 5.97 -1.35
N ARG A 85 27.41 4.92 -0.95
CA ARG A 85 27.97 3.79 -0.19
C ARG A 85 28.92 2.94 -1.01
N LEU A 86 28.65 2.81 -2.30
CA LEU A 86 29.41 1.97 -3.22
C LEU A 86 30.58 2.73 -3.88
N GLY A 87 30.69 4.05 -3.67
CA GLY A 87 31.73 4.87 -4.29
C GLY A 87 31.61 4.98 -5.81
N THR A 88 30.38 4.87 -6.36
CA THR A 88 30.11 4.92 -7.80
C THR A 88 29.46 6.23 -8.22
N GLY A 89 29.47 6.55 -9.52
CA GLY A 89 28.79 7.73 -10.08
C GLY A 89 27.27 7.62 -9.96
N PHE A 90 26.62 8.70 -9.49
CA PHE A 90 25.17 8.85 -9.50
C PHE A 90 24.73 9.79 -10.62
N TYR A 91 23.72 9.39 -11.37
CA TYR A 91 23.14 10.15 -12.48
C TYR A 91 21.65 10.38 -12.23
N GLN A 92 21.17 11.58 -12.55
CA GLN A 92 19.75 11.90 -12.45
C GLN A 92 18.95 11.07 -13.47
N GLU A 93 17.89 10.41 -13.03
CA GLU A 93 17.06 9.53 -13.87
C GLU A 93 16.51 10.26 -15.10
N VAL A 94 16.08 11.51 -14.93
CA VAL A 94 15.56 12.36 -16.01
C VAL A 94 16.63 12.64 -17.06
N ILE A 95 17.88 12.91 -16.62
CA ILE A 95 19.02 13.16 -17.50
C ILE A 95 19.40 11.86 -18.23
N ALA A 96 19.40 10.74 -17.53
CA ALA A 96 19.69 9.44 -18.12
C ALA A 96 18.68 9.08 -19.22
N ALA A 97 17.37 9.23 -18.95
CA ALA A 97 16.34 9.00 -19.96
C ALA A 97 16.47 9.95 -21.17
N ALA A 98 16.74 11.24 -20.91
CA ALA A 98 16.98 12.22 -21.99
C ALA A 98 18.17 11.86 -22.87
N GLU A 99 19.24 11.29 -22.29
CA GLU A 99 20.45 10.88 -23.03
C GLU A 99 20.15 9.76 -24.04
N VAL A 100 19.30 8.79 -23.67
CA VAL A 100 18.84 7.74 -24.60
C VAL A 100 18.14 8.36 -25.80
N VAL A 101 17.21 9.29 -25.55
CA VAL A 101 16.47 9.95 -26.62
C VAL A 101 17.41 10.73 -27.53
N LYS A 102 18.29 11.55 -26.97
CA LYS A 102 19.25 12.37 -27.75
C LYS A 102 20.16 11.53 -28.64
N ARG A 103 20.65 10.39 -28.15
CA ARG A 103 21.58 9.54 -28.91
C ARG A 103 20.91 8.60 -29.89
N LEU A 104 19.79 7.99 -29.50
CA LEU A 104 19.18 6.89 -30.26
C LEU A 104 17.92 7.30 -31.03
N TYR A 105 17.24 8.36 -30.58
CA TYR A 105 15.95 8.79 -31.13
C TYR A 105 15.92 10.32 -31.35
N PRO A 106 16.85 10.90 -32.12
CA PRO A 106 16.99 12.37 -32.24
C PRO A 106 15.76 13.07 -32.86
N SER A 107 14.86 12.32 -33.47
CA SER A 107 13.60 12.88 -34.02
C SER A 107 12.47 12.97 -33.01
N VAL A 108 12.66 12.55 -31.75
CA VAL A 108 11.65 12.62 -30.69
C VAL A 108 11.56 14.04 -30.16
N HIS A 109 10.33 14.55 -30.04
CA HIS A 109 10.04 15.88 -29.49
C HIS A 109 9.60 15.84 -28.03
N THR A 110 9.01 14.73 -27.59
CA THR A 110 8.53 14.60 -26.21
C THR A 110 8.79 13.18 -25.71
N LEU A 111 9.33 13.05 -24.50
CA LEU A 111 9.40 11.81 -23.77
C LEU A 111 8.38 11.84 -22.66
N VAL A 112 7.58 10.78 -22.52
CA VAL A 112 6.67 10.53 -21.40
C VAL A 112 7.13 9.26 -20.69
N ASP A 113 7.47 9.39 -19.40
CA ASP A 113 7.84 8.29 -18.53
C ASP A 113 6.82 8.19 -17.39
N ILE A 114 6.18 7.03 -17.26
CA ILE A 114 5.34 6.71 -16.12
C ILE A 114 6.08 5.65 -15.30
N GLY A 115 6.63 6.10 -14.18
CA GLY A 115 7.33 5.24 -13.21
C GLY A 115 6.39 4.60 -12.20
N GLY A 116 6.98 3.85 -11.25
CA GLY A 116 6.25 3.25 -10.12
C GLY A 116 5.65 4.29 -9.18
N GLU A 117 6.36 5.38 -8.89
CA GLU A 117 5.93 6.39 -7.92
C GLU A 117 6.06 7.84 -8.41
N ASP A 118 6.53 8.03 -9.61
CA ASP A 118 6.62 9.33 -10.25
C ASP A 118 6.24 9.23 -11.73
N SER A 119 5.99 10.36 -12.34
CA SER A 119 5.82 10.49 -13.78
C SER A 119 6.59 11.71 -14.28
N LYS A 120 7.10 11.63 -15.50
CA LYS A 120 7.96 12.65 -16.09
C LYS A 120 7.54 12.93 -17.52
N MET A 121 7.72 14.18 -17.93
CA MET A 121 7.58 14.60 -19.32
C MET A 121 8.75 15.51 -19.67
N ILE A 122 9.43 15.20 -20.76
CA ILE A 122 10.60 15.94 -21.24
C ILE A 122 10.31 16.43 -22.64
N PHE A 123 10.39 17.72 -22.87
CA PHE A 123 10.23 18.35 -24.17
C PHE A 123 11.60 18.68 -24.76
N PHE A 124 11.84 18.25 -25.98
CA PHE A 124 13.08 18.47 -26.71
C PHE A 124 12.82 19.49 -27.82
N GLU A 125 13.54 20.59 -27.77
CA GLU A 125 13.57 21.61 -28.80
C GLU A 125 14.98 21.74 -29.35
N GLU A 126 15.10 21.85 -30.65
CA GLU A 126 16.41 21.98 -31.32
C GLU A 126 17.13 23.23 -30.84
N GLY A 127 18.40 23.06 -30.43
CA GLY A 127 19.24 24.16 -29.93
C GLY A 127 18.91 24.66 -28.52
N ARG A 128 17.98 24.02 -27.79
CA ARG A 128 17.61 24.40 -26.42
C ARG A 128 17.89 23.30 -25.41
N VAL A 129 18.00 23.69 -24.15
CA VAL A 129 18.00 22.75 -23.02
C VAL A 129 16.62 22.13 -22.89
N PRO A 130 16.49 20.80 -22.76
CA PRO A 130 15.19 20.17 -22.60
C PRO A 130 14.40 20.68 -21.41
N ASP A 131 13.11 20.97 -21.60
CA ASP A 131 12.18 21.30 -20.51
C ASP A 131 11.77 20.01 -19.81
N MET A 132 12.17 19.84 -18.57
CA MET A 132 11.98 18.61 -17.77
C MET A 132 10.96 18.84 -16.68
N ARG A 133 9.82 18.18 -16.77
CA ARG A 133 8.73 18.26 -15.81
C ARG A 133 8.53 16.93 -15.11
N MET A 134 8.37 16.97 -13.80
CA MET A 134 8.22 15.76 -12.97
C MET A 134 7.07 15.94 -11.97
N ASN A 135 6.32 14.88 -11.78
CA ASN A 135 5.35 14.71 -10.72
C ASN A 135 5.78 13.55 -9.84
N GLY A 136 6.46 13.84 -8.74
CA GLY A 136 6.87 12.87 -7.71
C GLY A 136 6.11 13.04 -6.38
N ASN A 137 5.15 13.97 -6.34
CA ASN A 137 4.42 14.30 -5.10
C ASN A 137 3.00 13.70 -5.04
N CYS A 138 2.48 13.21 -6.17
CA CYS A 138 1.14 12.65 -6.27
C CYS A 138 1.17 11.27 -6.94
N ALA A 139 0.66 10.27 -6.25
CA ALA A 139 0.57 8.91 -6.78
C ALA A 139 -0.45 8.76 -7.94
N GLY A 140 -1.40 9.69 -8.09
CA GLY A 140 -2.53 9.57 -9.02
C GLY A 140 -2.16 9.38 -10.50
N GLY A 141 -0.97 9.78 -10.92
CA GLY A 141 -0.45 9.58 -12.29
C GLY A 141 0.70 8.59 -12.37
N THR A 142 0.72 7.54 -11.54
CA THR A 142 1.88 6.63 -11.40
C THR A 142 1.44 5.17 -11.25
N GLY A 143 2.37 4.23 -11.38
CA GLY A 143 2.15 2.81 -11.17
C GLY A 143 1.63 2.47 -9.77
N ALA A 144 2.03 3.21 -8.73
CA ALA A 144 1.55 2.97 -7.37
C ALA A 144 0.03 3.17 -7.23
N PHE A 145 -0.56 4.09 -7.99
CA PHE A 145 -2.01 4.25 -8.01
C PHE A 145 -2.70 3.07 -8.73
N ILE A 146 -2.09 2.57 -9.80
CA ILE A 146 -2.55 1.38 -10.54
C ILE A 146 -2.52 0.16 -9.60
N ASP A 147 -1.42 -0.07 -8.89
CA ASP A 147 -1.26 -1.16 -7.91
C ASP A 147 -2.32 -1.07 -6.79
N GLN A 148 -2.58 0.13 -6.26
CA GLN A 148 -3.60 0.35 -5.24
C GLN A 148 -5.01 0.05 -5.75
N THR A 149 -5.30 0.39 -7.00
CA THR A 149 -6.60 0.10 -7.61
C THR A 149 -6.78 -1.39 -7.85
N ALA A 150 -5.76 -2.09 -8.36
CA ALA A 150 -5.79 -3.54 -8.51
C ALA A 150 -6.10 -4.23 -7.18
N THR A 151 -5.41 -3.79 -6.10
CA THR A 151 -5.68 -4.27 -4.74
C THR A 151 -7.13 -4.01 -4.29
N LEU A 152 -7.69 -2.84 -4.61
CA LEU A 152 -9.06 -2.49 -4.26
C LEU A 152 -10.10 -3.34 -4.99
N LEU A 153 -9.81 -3.68 -6.26
CA LEU A 153 -10.64 -4.55 -7.09
C LEU A 153 -10.46 -6.04 -6.77
N GLY A 154 -9.49 -6.40 -5.92
CA GLY A 154 -9.16 -7.80 -5.61
C GLY A 154 -8.65 -8.59 -6.82
N VAL A 155 -7.81 -7.96 -7.66
CA VAL A 155 -7.21 -8.56 -8.85
C VAL A 155 -5.69 -8.37 -8.84
N ASP A 156 -4.97 -9.21 -9.58
CA ASP A 156 -3.54 -8.97 -9.81
C ASP A 156 -3.33 -7.83 -10.83
N VAL A 157 -2.25 -7.08 -10.68
CA VAL A 157 -1.93 -5.96 -11.58
C VAL A 157 -1.79 -6.40 -13.03
N SER A 158 -1.30 -7.62 -13.26
CA SER A 158 -1.17 -8.21 -14.60
C SER A 158 -2.50 -8.45 -15.30
N GLU A 159 -3.60 -8.59 -14.57
CA GLU A 159 -4.95 -8.80 -15.10
C GLU A 159 -5.61 -7.49 -15.57
N LEU A 160 -5.15 -6.33 -15.03
CA LEU A 160 -5.79 -5.03 -15.28
C LEU A 160 -5.88 -4.66 -16.77
N ASN A 161 -4.84 -4.99 -17.55
CA ASN A 161 -4.87 -4.70 -18.98
C ASN A 161 -5.98 -5.49 -19.69
N GLY A 162 -6.12 -6.79 -19.36
CA GLY A 162 -7.14 -7.66 -19.93
C GLY A 162 -8.56 -7.23 -19.55
N LEU A 163 -8.76 -6.79 -18.31
CA LEU A 163 -10.02 -6.24 -17.85
C LEU A 163 -10.35 -4.94 -18.59
N ALA A 164 -9.43 -3.98 -18.62
CA ALA A 164 -9.66 -2.69 -19.27
C ALA A 164 -9.95 -2.81 -20.76
N ALA A 165 -9.38 -3.80 -21.44
CA ALA A 165 -9.63 -4.06 -22.86
C ALA A 165 -11.05 -4.55 -23.14
N GLN A 166 -11.79 -5.04 -22.13
CA GLN A 166 -13.15 -5.55 -22.24
C GLN A 166 -14.20 -4.54 -21.75
N ALA A 167 -13.78 -3.34 -21.34
CA ALA A 167 -14.68 -2.32 -20.84
C ALA A 167 -15.65 -1.80 -21.91
N GLU A 168 -16.89 -1.61 -21.51
CA GLU A 168 -17.94 -1.03 -22.35
C GLU A 168 -18.15 0.47 -22.06
N HIS A 169 -17.86 0.90 -20.82
CA HIS A 169 -18.11 2.26 -20.36
C HIS A 169 -16.92 2.85 -19.60
N ILE A 170 -16.71 4.14 -19.76
CA ILE A 170 -15.74 4.94 -18.99
C ILE A 170 -16.48 5.86 -18.03
N TYR A 171 -16.31 5.62 -16.74
CA TYR A 171 -16.90 6.45 -15.69
C TYR A 171 -15.95 7.59 -15.28
N PRO A 172 -16.48 8.74 -14.87
CA PRO A 172 -15.66 9.84 -14.39
C PRO A 172 -15.03 9.47 -13.03
N ILE A 173 -13.71 9.53 -12.98
CA ILE A 173 -12.90 9.38 -11.77
C ILE A 173 -12.05 10.65 -11.63
N ALA A 174 -12.00 11.23 -10.42
CA ALA A 174 -11.23 12.43 -10.16
C ALA A 174 -9.74 12.24 -10.51
N SER A 175 -9.21 13.12 -11.36
CA SER A 175 -7.83 13.03 -11.86
C SER A 175 -6.86 13.99 -11.16
N ARG A 176 -7.21 14.54 -9.99
CA ARG A 176 -6.39 15.53 -9.28
C ARG A 176 -5.67 14.99 -8.06
N CYS A 177 -6.22 14.02 -7.37
CA CYS A 177 -5.66 13.45 -6.15
C CYS A 177 -6.02 11.97 -6.04
N GLY A 178 -5.02 11.10 -5.85
CA GLY A 178 -5.23 9.66 -5.72
C GLY A 178 -6.17 9.26 -4.57
N VAL A 179 -6.33 10.09 -3.54
CA VAL A 179 -7.30 9.84 -2.44
C VAL A 179 -8.73 10.01 -2.95
N PHE A 180 -9.02 11.10 -3.68
CA PHE A 180 -10.36 11.30 -4.27
C PHE A 180 -10.66 10.28 -5.35
N SER A 181 -9.68 9.97 -6.21
CA SER A 181 -9.82 8.91 -7.22
C SER A 181 -10.18 7.57 -6.58
N LYS A 182 -9.56 7.24 -5.44
CA LYS A 182 -9.87 6.02 -4.69
C LYS A 182 -11.30 6.02 -4.15
N THR A 183 -11.78 7.14 -3.63
CA THR A 183 -13.16 7.29 -3.15
C THR A 183 -14.15 7.10 -4.29
N ASP A 184 -13.88 7.68 -5.47
CA ASP A 184 -14.72 7.50 -6.65
C ASP A 184 -14.77 6.03 -7.10
N ILE A 185 -13.61 5.34 -7.10
CA ILE A 185 -13.54 3.90 -7.41
C ILE A 185 -14.35 3.09 -6.39
N GLN A 186 -14.26 3.38 -5.10
CA GLN A 186 -15.06 2.71 -4.07
C GLN A 186 -16.57 2.93 -4.29
N ASN A 187 -16.98 4.14 -4.68
CA ASN A 187 -18.36 4.42 -5.05
C ASN A 187 -18.83 3.61 -6.26
N LEU A 188 -17.96 3.42 -7.27
CA LEU A 188 -18.28 2.57 -8.42
C LEU A 188 -18.41 1.09 -8.02
N VAL A 189 -17.50 0.59 -7.18
CA VAL A 189 -17.58 -0.77 -6.62
C VAL A 189 -18.87 -0.97 -5.83
N SER A 190 -19.25 -0.02 -4.95
CA SER A 190 -20.48 -0.10 -4.17
C SER A 190 -21.75 -0.06 -5.02
N ARG A 191 -21.68 0.48 -6.24
CA ARG A 191 -22.76 0.49 -7.23
C ARG A 191 -22.73 -0.72 -8.16
N SER A 192 -21.90 -1.73 -7.86
CA SER A 192 -21.75 -2.95 -8.66
C SER A 192 -21.38 -2.70 -10.13
N VAL A 193 -20.61 -1.64 -10.39
CA VAL A 193 -20.02 -1.40 -11.73
C VAL A 193 -19.00 -2.51 -12.00
N SER A 194 -18.93 -2.98 -13.24
CA SER A 194 -18.03 -4.05 -13.65
C SER A 194 -16.56 -3.72 -13.38
N LYS A 195 -15.74 -4.72 -13.08
CA LYS A 195 -14.28 -4.53 -12.87
C LYS A 195 -13.60 -4.04 -14.14
N GLU A 196 -14.09 -4.45 -15.28
CA GLU A 196 -13.67 -4.06 -16.63
C GLU A 196 -13.80 -2.54 -16.80
N ASP A 197 -14.98 -2.00 -16.56
CA ASP A 197 -15.26 -0.57 -16.69
C ASP A 197 -14.48 0.25 -15.66
N ILE A 198 -14.35 -0.24 -14.43
CA ILE A 198 -13.57 0.44 -13.39
C ILE A 198 -12.08 0.47 -13.77
N ALA A 199 -11.52 -0.64 -14.28
CA ALA A 199 -10.13 -0.70 -14.71
C ALA A 199 -9.84 0.30 -15.84
N ALA A 200 -10.68 0.34 -16.88
CA ALA A 200 -10.53 1.30 -17.98
C ALA A 200 -10.71 2.76 -17.50
N SER A 201 -11.70 3.02 -16.65
CA SER A 201 -11.94 4.34 -16.08
C SER A 201 -10.76 4.85 -15.26
N MET A 202 -10.13 3.95 -14.49
CA MET A 202 -8.92 4.26 -13.73
C MET A 202 -7.73 4.56 -14.65
N LEU A 203 -7.48 3.76 -15.70
CA LEU A 203 -6.41 4.04 -16.66
C LEU A 203 -6.61 5.36 -17.40
N ASN A 204 -7.86 5.70 -17.72
CA ASN A 204 -8.21 7.01 -18.26
C ASN A 204 -7.90 8.15 -17.26
N ALA A 205 -8.23 7.99 -15.98
CA ALA A 205 -7.93 8.97 -14.93
C ALA A 205 -6.41 9.16 -14.74
N VAL A 206 -5.62 8.07 -14.77
CA VAL A 206 -4.14 8.14 -14.76
C VAL A 206 -3.62 8.97 -15.92
N SER A 207 -4.10 8.70 -17.14
CA SER A 207 -3.70 9.43 -18.34
C SER A 207 -4.04 10.92 -18.24
N MET A 208 -5.26 11.25 -17.77
CA MET A 208 -5.68 12.64 -17.52
C MET A 208 -4.77 13.33 -16.50
N GLN A 209 -4.42 12.63 -15.42
CA GLN A 209 -3.55 13.17 -14.37
C GLN A 209 -2.15 13.48 -14.92
N VAL A 210 -1.55 12.55 -15.66
CA VAL A 210 -0.21 12.72 -16.24
C VAL A 210 -0.19 13.92 -17.17
N VAL A 211 -1.14 14.00 -18.11
CA VAL A 211 -1.20 15.09 -19.09
C VAL A 211 -1.46 16.43 -18.39
N SER A 212 -2.46 16.51 -17.51
CA SER A 212 -2.81 17.78 -16.85
C SER A 212 -1.70 18.30 -15.93
N ALA A 213 -1.00 17.40 -15.23
CA ALA A 213 0.07 17.78 -14.31
C ALA A 213 1.38 18.15 -15.02
N LEU A 214 1.70 17.53 -16.15
CA LEU A 214 3.00 17.64 -16.80
C LEU A 214 2.97 18.46 -18.09
N ALA A 215 1.96 18.32 -18.96
CA ALA A 215 1.87 19.13 -20.16
C ALA A 215 1.56 20.60 -19.84
N ARG A 216 0.69 20.86 -18.84
CA ARG A 216 0.35 22.21 -18.36
C ARG A 216 0.00 23.18 -19.49
N GLY A 217 -0.77 22.72 -20.47
CA GLY A 217 -1.16 23.51 -21.63
C GLY A 217 -0.12 23.61 -22.74
N THR A 218 1.02 22.95 -22.63
CA THR A 218 1.98 22.82 -23.74
C THR A 218 1.45 21.75 -24.70
N ASP A 219 1.43 22.08 -26.00
CA ASP A 219 1.06 21.14 -27.04
C ASP A 219 2.10 20.04 -27.17
N VAL A 220 1.64 18.79 -27.20
CA VAL A 220 2.49 17.61 -27.41
C VAL A 220 2.36 17.19 -28.86
N HIS A 221 3.45 17.35 -29.61
CA HIS A 221 3.48 17.04 -31.06
C HIS A 221 3.92 15.59 -31.32
N ALA A 222 3.65 15.09 -32.50
CA ALA A 222 4.04 13.76 -33.01
C ALA A 222 5.51 13.42 -32.75
N LYS A 223 5.80 12.12 -32.71
CA LYS A 223 7.05 11.48 -32.27
C LYS A 223 7.26 11.63 -30.76
N VAL A 224 6.29 11.10 -30.02
CA VAL A 224 6.32 10.96 -28.56
C VAL A 224 6.98 9.61 -28.20
N PHE A 225 7.99 9.66 -27.36
CA PHE A 225 8.66 8.48 -26.82
C PHE A 225 8.03 8.05 -25.50
N LEU A 226 7.50 6.84 -25.43
CA LEU A 226 6.80 6.30 -24.27
C LEU A 226 7.68 5.31 -23.53
N CYS A 227 7.96 5.55 -22.24
CA CYS A 227 8.76 4.66 -21.42
C CYS A 227 8.22 4.53 -19.98
N GLY A 228 8.85 3.66 -19.19
CA GLY A 228 8.41 3.31 -17.83
C GLY A 228 7.60 2.03 -17.75
N GLY A 229 7.60 1.41 -16.57
CA GLY A 229 6.97 0.10 -16.34
C GLY A 229 5.47 0.07 -16.68
N PRO A 230 4.63 0.96 -16.18
CA PRO A 230 3.21 1.01 -16.54
C PRO A 230 2.95 1.09 -18.03
N LEU A 231 3.71 1.89 -18.76
CA LEU A 231 3.57 2.00 -20.23
C LEU A 231 4.15 0.78 -20.96
N ALA A 232 5.09 0.05 -20.35
CA ALA A 232 5.60 -1.21 -20.93
C ALA A 232 4.56 -2.32 -20.87
N TYR A 233 3.92 -2.49 -19.69
CA TYR A 233 3.10 -3.68 -19.40
C TYR A 233 1.59 -3.48 -19.57
N ILE A 234 1.09 -2.23 -19.71
CA ILE A 234 -0.34 -1.94 -19.83
C ILE A 234 -0.63 -1.20 -21.14
N PRO A 235 -0.83 -1.92 -22.26
CA PRO A 235 -1.19 -1.35 -23.57
C PRO A 235 -2.41 -0.42 -23.53
N GLU A 236 -3.45 -0.75 -22.74
CA GLU A 236 -4.63 0.08 -22.61
C GLU A 236 -4.31 1.46 -22.00
N LEU A 237 -3.34 1.54 -21.07
CA LEU A 237 -2.87 2.83 -20.56
C LEU A 237 -2.24 3.68 -21.68
N ARG A 238 -1.47 3.06 -22.59
CA ARG A 238 -0.92 3.78 -23.77
C ARG A 238 -2.02 4.33 -24.66
N LYS A 239 -3.07 3.53 -24.93
CA LYS A 239 -4.20 3.98 -25.75
C LYS A 239 -4.92 5.18 -25.11
N HIS A 240 -5.21 5.10 -23.80
CA HIS A 240 -5.82 6.22 -23.09
C HIS A 240 -4.95 7.48 -23.11
N LEU A 241 -3.62 7.31 -22.95
CA LEU A 241 -2.67 8.43 -22.99
C LEU A 241 -2.60 9.05 -24.40
N MET A 242 -2.49 8.23 -25.45
CA MET A 242 -2.47 8.69 -26.84
C MET A 242 -3.77 9.41 -27.21
N ASN A 243 -4.91 8.83 -26.89
CA ASN A 243 -6.21 9.47 -27.10
C ASN A 243 -6.31 10.82 -26.41
N ARG A 244 -5.80 10.93 -25.19
CA ARG A 244 -5.81 12.18 -24.43
C ARG A 244 -4.91 13.26 -25.03
N LEU A 245 -3.81 12.86 -25.64
CA LEU A 245 -2.88 13.74 -26.35
C LEU A 245 -3.29 14.03 -27.80
N GLY A 246 -4.34 13.40 -28.30
CA GLY A 246 -4.77 13.53 -29.70
C GLY A 246 -3.80 12.88 -30.70
N LEU A 247 -3.08 11.83 -30.28
CA LEU A 247 -2.05 11.15 -31.05
C LEU A 247 -2.52 9.76 -31.50
N SER A 248 -1.99 9.30 -32.62
CA SER A 248 -2.12 7.94 -33.13
C SER A 248 -0.92 7.05 -32.71
N GLU A 249 -1.01 5.74 -32.94
CA GLU A 249 0.12 4.83 -32.72
C GLU A 249 1.34 5.19 -33.58
N ALA A 250 1.13 5.71 -34.81
CA ALA A 250 2.20 6.14 -35.71
C ALA A 250 2.96 7.39 -35.18
N ASP A 251 2.37 8.15 -34.29
CA ASP A 251 2.96 9.32 -33.65
C ASP A 251 3.80 8.98 -32.42
N CYS A 252 3.76 7.73 -31.96
CA CYS A 252 4.40 7.28 -30.74
C CYS A 252 5.48 6.23 -31.01
N ILE A 253 6.54 6.29 -30.22
CA ILE A 253 7.63 5.31 -30.20
C ILE A 253 7.63 4.61 -28.86
N VAL A 254 7.41 3.29 -28.88
CA VAL A 254 7.52 2.42 -27.71
C VAL A 254 8.76 1.54 -27.93
N PRO A 255 9.89 1.81 -27.26
CA PRO A 255 11.12 1.05 -27.49
C PRO A 255 11.03 -0.36 -26.92
N GLU A 256 11.85 -1.28 -27.44
CA GLU A 256 11.91 -2.67 -26.98
C GLU A 256 12.20 -2.78 -25.47
N TYR A 257 13.09 -1.92 -24.96
CA TYR A 257 13.52 -1.91 -23.56
C TYR A 257 12.83 -0.79 -22.75
N THR A 258 11.54 -0.58 -22.96
CA THR A 258 10.73 0.53 -22.42
C THR A 258 10.93 0.75 -20.91
N GLN A 259 10.99 -0.32 -20.11
CA GLN A 259 11.16 -0.23 -18.65
C GLN A 259 12.62 -0.02 -18.21
N PHE A 260 13.60 -0.20 -19.11
CA PHE A 260 15.03 -0.08 -18.80
C PHE A 260 15.66 1.23 -19.28
N ILE A 261 14.89 2.15 -19.84
CA ILE A 261 15.42 3.39 -20.43
C ILE A 261 16.30 4.19 -19.45
N PRO A 262 15.92 4.41 -18.17
CA PRO A 262 16.82 5.08 -17.24
C PRO A 262 18.12 4.30 -16.98
N ALA A 263 18.08 2.97 -16.90
CA ALA A 263 19.28 2.16 -16.70
C ALA A 263 20.19 2.20 -17.94
N ILE A 264 19.65 2.12 -19.14
CA ILE A 264 20.40 2.24 -20.39
C ILE A 264 21.07 3.63 -20.47
N GLY A 265 20.30 4.70 -20.22
CA GLY A 265 20.85 6.06 -20.23
C GLY A 265 21.95 6.27 -19.17
N THR A 266 21.79 5.65 -18.01
CA THR A 266 22.82 5.65 -16.97
C THR A 266 24.09 4.92 -17.42
N ALA A 267 23.96 3.79 -18.10
CA ALA A 267 25.09 3.10 -18.71
C ALA A 267 25.82 4.01 -19.72
N LEU A 268 25.08 4.74 -20.55
CA LEU A 268 25.66 5.66 -21.53
C LEU A 268 26.42 6.80 -20.88
N LEU A 269 25.92 7.32 -19.77
CA LEU A 269 26.54 8.41 -18.99
C LEU A 269 27.65 7.92 -18.06
N ALA A 270 27.71 6.62 -17.77
CA ALA A 270 28.66 6.10 -16.79
C ALA A 270 30.11 6.43 -17.16
N GLU A 271 30.80 7.08 -16.23
CA GLU A 271 32.21 7.48 -16.29
C GLU A 271 32.93 6.99 -15.03
N GLY A 272 34.22 6.84 -15.08
CA GLY A 272 35.06 6.42 -13.97
C GLY A 272 35.97 5.25 -14.30
N THR A 273 36.65 4.73 -13.28
CA THR A 273 37.56 3.59 -13.43
C THR A 273 36.78 2.31 -13.72
N PRO A 274 37.03 1.63 -14.83
CA PRO A 274 36.40 0.36 -15.11
C PRO A 274 36.79 -0.70 -14.07
N LEU A 275 35.84 -1.53 -13.67
CA LEU A 275 35.99 -2.64 -12.74
C LEU A 275 36.01 -3.97 -13.52
N THR A 276 36.79 -4.95 -13.06
CA THR A 276 36.70 -6.32 -13.57
C THR A 276 35.35 -6.96 -13.19
N CYS A 277 34.98 -8.05 -13.84
CA CYS A 277 33.76 -8.78 -13.48
C CYS A 277 33.74 -9.20 -12.01
N ASP A 278 34.86 -9.62 -11.43
CA ASP A 278 34.94 -10.02 -10.02
C ASP A 278 34.81 -8.80 -9.07
N GLN A 279 35.43 -7.68 -9.40
CA GLN A 279 35.24 -6.44 -8.65
C GLN A 279 33.78 -5.94 -8.73
N THR A 280 33.17 -6.08 -9.90
CA THR A 280 31.76 -5.72 -10.11
C THR A 280 30.83 -6.62 -9.26
N ARG A 281 31.07 -7.93 -9.17
CA ARG A 281 30.34 -8.84 -8.28
C ARG A 281 30.50 -8.47 -6.81
N ALA A 282 31.68 -8.03 -6.42
CA ALA A 282 31.99 -7.63 -5.02
C ALA A 282 31.42 -6.25 -4.65
N LEU A 283 30.96 -5.45 -5.62
CA LEU A 283 30.56 -4.06 -5.39
C LEU A 283 29.43 -3.94 -4.36
N PHE A 284 28.41 -4.78 -4.44
CA PHE A 284 27.24 -4.76 -3.56
C PHE A 284 27.43 -5.67 -2.32
N ASN A 285 28.65 -5.87 -1.84
CA ASN A 285 28.87 -6.62 -0.60
C ASN A 285 28.33 -5.83 0.61
N PRO A 286 27.34 -6.37 1.37
CA PRO A 286 26.79 -5.69 2.54
C PRO A 286 27.82 -5.32 3.61
N GLU A 287 28.92 -6.08 3.72
CA GLU A 287 29.99 -5.84 4.69
C GLU A 287 30.79 -4.55 4.41
N HIS A 288 30.85 -4.14 3.14
CA HIS A 288 31.55 -2.92 2.72
C HIS A 288 30.65 -1.67 2.74
N CYS A 289 29.34 -1.84 2.94
CA CYS A 289 28.42 -0.71 3.01
C CYS A 289 28.39 -0.13 4.42
N ALA A 290 29.16 0.90 4.70
CA ALA A 290 29.13 1.60 5.98
C ALA A 290 27.72 2.10 6.31
N ILE A 291 27.20 1.66 7.46
CA ILE A 291 25.89 2.12 7.97
C ILE A 291 26.12 3.50 8.59
N THR A 292 25.64 4.55 7.93
CA THR A 292 25.54 5.87 8.56
C THR A 292 24.49 5.83 9.66
N PRO A 293 24.71 6.38 10.86
CA PRO A 293 23.69 6.42 11.90
C PRO A 293 22.42 7.11 11.39
N ILE A 294 21.27 6.47 11.58
CA ILE A 294 19.98 7.03 11.16
C ILE A 294 19.60 8.13 12.16
N SER A 295 19.37 9.34 11.67
CA SER A 295 18.84 10.44 12.47
C SER A 295 17.31 10.35 12.52
N GLY A 296 16.70 10.57 13.70
CA GLY A 296 15.24 10.60 13.84
C GLY A 296 14.60 9.24 14.10
N THR A 297 15.22 8.44 14.96
CA THR A 297 14.63 7.19 15.45
C THR A 297 13.65 7.42 16.59
N LEU A 298 12.59 6.60 16.64
CA LEU A 298 11.64 6.52 17.74
C LEU A 298 12.05 5.42 18.73
N PRO A 299 11.52 5.40 19.95
CA PRO A 299 11.72 4.29 20.87
C PRO A 299 11.28 2.97 20.25
N PRO A 300 11.96 1.84 20.53
CA PRO A 300 11.47 0.54 20.13
C PRO A 300 10.12 0.26 20.76
N LEU A 301 9.24 -0.43 20.04
CA LEU A 301 7.92 -0.80 20.55
C LEU A 301 8.03 -1.82 21.69
N PHE A 302 8.95 -2.75 21.56
CA PHE A 302 9.30 -3.75 22.57
C PHE A 302 10.82 -3.81 22.72
N ALA A 303 11.29 -3.95 23.94
CA ALA A 303 12.73 -4.00 24.21
C ALA A 303 13.38 -5.25 23.62
N ASN A 304 12.66 -6.38 23.62
CA ASN A 304 13.09 -7.66 23.09
C ASN A 304 11.86 -8.59 22.87
N PRO A 305 12.04 -9.79 22.27
CA PRO A 305 10.94 -10.73 22.04
C PRO A 305 10.24 -11.22 23.32
N ASP A 306 10.91 -11.27 24.45
CA ASP A 306 10.32 -11.72 25.71
C ASP A 306 9.47 -10.61 26.35
N ASP A 307 9.85 -9.35 26.19
CA ASP A 307 9.02 -8.20 26.55
C ASP A 307 7.70 -8.22 25.78
N TYR A 308 7.75 -8.50 24.47
CA TYR A 308 6.54 -8.66 23.65
C TYR A 308 5.64 -9.79 24.15
N LYS A 309 6.20 -10.97 24.49
CA LYS A 309 5.44 -12.10 25.00
C LYS A 309 4.78 -11.78 26.35
N MET A 310 5.53 -11.14 27.27
CA MET A 310 4.99 -10.71 28.56
C MET A 310 3.87 -9.69 28.40
N TRP A 311 4.06 -8.69 27.54
CA TRP A 311 3.04 -7.70 27.24
C TRP A 311 1.77 -8.38 26.70
N LEU A 312 1.88 -9.28 25.73
CA LEU A 312 0.74 -10.00 25.13
C LEU A 312 0.03 -10.85 26.20
N ALA A 313 0.74 -11.63 26.98
CA ALA A 313 0.17 -12.45 28.05
C ALA A 313 -0.59 -11.62 29.10
N ASN A 314 -0.11 -10.41 29.43
CA ASN A 314 -0.82 -9.49 30.31
C ASN A 314 -2.11 -8.96 29.68
N LYS A 315 -2.10 -8.68 28.38
CA LYS A 315 -3.31 -8.23 27.66
C LYS A 315 -4.38 -9.33 27.60
N GLU A 316 -3.97 -10.57 27.29
CA GLU A 316 -4.88 -11.71 27.20
C GLU A 316 -5.58 -12.01 28.52
N LYS A 317 -4.89 -11.89 29.65
CA LYS A 317 -5.49 -12.09 31.00
C LYS A 317 -6.67 -11.17 31.28
N ASN A 318 -6.62 -9.93 30.79
CA ASN A 318 -7.67 -8.95 31.03
C ASN A 318 -8.98 -9.28 30.29
N PHE A 319 -8.94 -10.18 29.28
CA PHE A 319 -10.08 -10.52 28.43
C PHE A 319 -10.33 -12.03 28.30
N GLU A 320 -9.86 -12.85 29.23
CA GLU A 320 -10.06 -14.32 29.23
C GLU A 320 -11.53 -14.75 29.12
N ARG A 321 -12.48 -13.90 29.53
CA ARG A 321 -13.90 -14.18 29.44
C ARG A 321 -14.41 -14.38 28.00
N ILE A 322 -13.71 -13.79 26.99
CA ILE A 322 -14.12 -13.84 25.58
C ILE A 322 -13.23 -14.80 24.78
N ALA A 323 -11.99 -15.00 25.21
CA ALA A 323 -10.99 -15.83 24.49
C ALA A 323 -11.32 -17.32 24.49
N LYS A 324 -12.21 -17.78 25.36
CA LYS A 324 -12.62 -19.19 25.38
C LYS A 324 -13.94 -19.34 24.62
N SER A 325 -13.87 -19.43 23.29
CA SER A 325 -14.78 -20.32 22.57
C SER A 325 -14.45 -21.74 23.04
N ARG A 326 -15.05 -22.14 24.16
CA ARG A 326 -15.13 -23.54 24.52
C ARG A 326 -15.88 -24.21 23.37
N GLU A 327 -15.59 -25.51 23.11
CA GLU A 327 -16.52 -26.42 22.47
C GLU A 327 -17.81 -26.33 23.28
N ILE A 328 -18.67 -25.35 22.97
CA ILE A 328 -19.96 -25.19 23.59
C ILE A 328 -20.81 -26.25 22.91
N GLU A 329 -21.22 -27.27 23.65
CA GLU A 329 -22.24 -28.22 23.17
C GLU A 329 -23.49 -27.41 22.84
N ILE A 330 -23.84 -27.37 21.56
CA ILE A 330 -25.04 -26.68 21.08
C ILE A 330 -26.26 -27.39 21.63
N SER A 331 -27.02 -26.67 22.45
CA SER A 331 -28.29 -27.19 22.99
C SER A 331 -29.45 -26.80 22.09
N GLU A 332 -30.24 -27.77 21.64
CA GLU A 332 -31.44 -27.55 20.82
C GLU A 332 -32.50 -26.68 21.52
N ARG A 333 -32.34 -26.39 22.80
CA ARG A 333 -33.28 -25.59 23.61
C ARG A 333 -32.78 -24.21 23.98
N SER A 334 -31.57 -23.84 23.53
CA SER A 334 -30.96 -22.55 23.85
C SER A 334 -31.30 -21.52 22.77
N GLN A 335 -31.52 -20.31 23.22
CA GLN A 335 -31.73 -19.14 22.35
C GLN A 335 -30.39 -18.51 21.98
N TYR A 336 -30.24 -18.16 20.73
CA TYR A 336 -29.02 -17.54 20.20
C TYR A 336 -29.30 -16.16 19.62
N TYR A 337 -28.29 -15.29 19.65
CA TYR A 337 -28.39 -13.90 19.20
C TYR A 337 -27.33 -13.63 18.14
N LEU A 338 -27.80 -13.22 16.97
CA LEU A 338 -26.97 -12.99 15.79
C LEU A 338 -26.66 -11.52 15.62
N GLY A 339 -25.38 -11.19 15.52
CA GLY A 339 -24.90 -9.87 15.10
C GLY A 339 -24.14 -9.95 13.79
N VAL A 340 -24.44 -9.04 12.87
CA VAL A 340 -23.71 -8.89 11.62
C VAL A 340 -23.19 -7.46 11.44
N ASP A 341 -21.91 -7.34 11.11
CA ASP A 341 -21.27 -6.10 10.72
C ASP A 341 -20.85 -6.21 9.25
N SER A 342 -21.55 -5.48 8.39
CA SER A 342 -21.26 -5.44 6.96
C SER A 342 -20.64 -4.09 6.59
N GLY A 343 -19.31 -4.06 6.59
CA GLY A 343 -18.54 -2.90 6.16
C GLY A 343 -18.39 -2.82 4.64
N SER A 344 -17.63 -1.83 4.16
CA SER A 344 -17.36 -1.61 2.72
C SER A 344 -16.54 -2.72 2.07
N THR A 345 -15.74 -3.47 2.84
CA THR A 345 -14.82 -4.49 2.31
C THR A 345 -15.00 -5.87 2.93
N THR A 346 -15.61 -5.94 4.11
CA THR A 346 -15.73 -7.20 4.88
C THR A 346 -17.11 -7.36 5.48
N THR A 347 -17.57 -8.60 5.57
CA THR A 347 -18.75 -9.00 6.33
C THR A 347 -18.30 -9.89 7.48
N LYS A 348 -18.84 -9.63 8.67
CA LYS A 348 -18.47 -10.31 9.92
C LYS A 348 -19.74 -10.76 10.63
N ILE A 349 -19.70 -11.94 11.21
CA ILE A 349 -20.81 -12.49 11.99
C ILE A 349 -20.31 -12.90 13.37
N VAL A 350 -21.13 -12.65 14.37
CA VAL A 350 -20.96 -13.17 15.73
C VAL A 350 -22.29 -13.74 16.19
N LEU A 351 -22.28 -14.98 16.66
CA LEU A 351 -23.40 -15.63 17.31
C LEU A 351 -23.12 -15.79 18.81
N LEU A 352 -24.03 -15.33 19.64
CA LEU A 352 -23.95 -15.42 21.11
C LEU A 352 -24.98 -16.38 21.66
N ASP A 353 -24.67 -17.01 22.78
CA ASP A 353 -25.62 -17.73 23.61
C ASP A 353 -26.39 -16.80 24.56
N GLU A 354 -27.28 -17.36 25.38
CA GLU A 354 -28.04 -16.64 26.41
C GLU A 354 -27.16 -15.99 27.47
N GLN A 355 -25.96 -16.49 27.70
CA GLN A 355 -24.98 -15.95 28.64
C GLN A 355 -24.15 -14.82 28.00
N GLY A 356 -24.26 -14.61 26.68
CA GLY A 356 -23.46 -13.65 25.91
C GLY A 356 -22.07 -14.16 25.56
N GLN A 357 -21.87 -15.49 25.60
CA GLN A 357 -20.63 -16.12 25.17
C GLN A 357 -20.67 -16.34 23.66
N ILE A 358 -19.51 -16.25 23.01
CA ILE A 358 -19.39 -16.43 21.56
C ILE A 358 -19.45 -17.91 21.23
N VAL A 359 -20.43 -18.29 20.41
CA VAL A 359 -20.66 -19.64 19.91
C VAL A 359 -20.09 -19.84 18.53
N TYR A 360 -20.19 -18.81 17.69
CA TYR A 360 -19.71 -18.86 16.30
C TYR A 360 -19.23 -17.49 15.85
N THR A 361 -18.22 -17.47 15.01
CA THR A 361 -17.74 -16.27 14.33
C THR A 361 -17.40 -16.56 12.89
N ASP A 362 -17.64 -15.59 12.02
CA ASP A 362 -17.18 -15.60 10.63
C ASP A 362 -16.63 -14.22 10.24
N TYR A 363 -15.55 -14.23 9.46
CA TYR A 363 -14.93 -13.03 8.93
C TYR A 363 -14.52 -13.29 7.49
N ARG A 364 -15.11 -12.55 6.55
CA ARG A 364 -14.81 -12.70 5.13
C ARG A 364 -14.78 -11.39 4.37
N TYR A 365 -14.05 -11.36 3.26
CA TYR A 365 -14.13 -10.26 2.31
C TYR A 365 -15.43 -10.34 1.52
N ASN A 366 -16.14 -9.21 1.38
CA ASN A 366 -17.40 -9.14 0.65
C ASN A 366 -17.24 -8.77 -0.83
N ASN A 367 -16.05 -8.33 -1.24
CA ASN A 367 -15.75 -7.96 -2.63
C ASN A 367 -16.80 -7.01 -3.27
N GLY A 368 -17.43 -6.16 -2.44
CA GLY A 368 -18.51 -5.26 -2.86
C GLY A 368 -19.92 -5.88 -2.85
N ASP A 369 -20.05 -7.18 -2.54
CA ASP A 369 -21.32 -7.89 -2.48
C ASP A 369 -21.62 -8.36 -1.04
N SER A 370 -22.24 -7.47 -0.27
CA SER A 370 -22.62 -7.76 1.11
C SER A 370 -23.72 -8.80 1.22
N TYR A 371 -24.61 -8.89 0.22
CA TYR A 371 -25.73 -9.81 0.24
C TYR A 371 -25.26 -11.26 0.16
N HIS A 372 -24.53 -11.62 -0.91
CA HIS A 372 -24.04 -12.98 -1.08
C HIS A 372 -22.99 -13.34 -0.01
N SER A 373 -22.15 -12.38 0.39
CA SER A 373 -21.20 -12.60 1.48
C SER A 373 -21.88 -12.99 2.80
N PHE A 374 -22.98 -12.32 3.16
CA PHE A 374 -23.74 -12.66 4.36
C PHE A 374 -24.52 -13.97 4.21
N HIS A 375 -25.14 -14.22 3.05
CA HIS A 375 -25.80 -15.48 2.74
C HIS A 375 -24.83 -16.68 2.93
N ASP A 376 -23.65 -16.60 2.34
CA ASP A 376 -22.64 -17.66 2.42
C ASP A 376 -22.13 -17.85 3.86
N ALA A 377 -22.01 -16.75 4.62
CA ALA A 377 -21.64 -16.82 6.02
C ALA A 377 -22.70 -17.51 6.88
N LEU A 378 -23.99 -17.24 6.62
CA LEU A 378 -25.11 -17.95 7.27
C LEU A 378 -25.14 -19.44 6.91
N GLN A 379 -24.87 -19.78 5.64
CA GLN A 379 -24.78 -21.17 5.19
C GLN A 379 -23.64 -21.89 5.93
N CYS A 380 -22.44 -21.30 5.99
CA CYS A 380 -21.32 -21.86 6.73
C CYS A 380 -21.63 -22.03 8.23
N MET A 381 -22.30 -21.06 8.84
CA MET A 381 -22.75 -21.15 10.23
C MET A 381 -23.72 -22.33 10.43
N HIS A 382 -24.74 -22.43 9.56
CA HIS A 382 -25.69 -23.51 9.60
C HIS A 382 -25.04 -24.90 9.43
N ASP A 383 -24.12 -25.04 8.47
CA ASP A 383 -23.42 -26.31 8.21
C ASP A 383 -22.49 -26.70 9.37
N SER A 384 -21.91 -25.70 10.07
CA SER A 384 -21.02 -25.92 11.21
C SER A 384 -21.76 -26.28 12.50
N LEU A 385 -22.94 -25.67 12.73
CA LEU A 385 -23.66 -25.76 14.00
C LEU A 385 -24.86 -26.73 13.97
N GLY A 386 -25.32 -27.12 12.78
CA GLY A 386 -26.48 -28.04 12.60
C GLY A 386 -27.82 -27.32 12.46
N LYS A 387 -28.86 -28.11 12.14
CA LYS A 387 -30.16 -27.59 11.65
C LYS A 387 -31.12 -27.01 12.71
N ASN A 388 -30.82 -27.14 13.99
CA ASN A 388 -31.77 -26.87 15.05
C ASN A 388 -31.42 -25.69 15.94
N ILE A 389 -30.84 -24.62 15.34
CA ILE A 389 -30.50 -23.40 16.08
C ILE A 389 -31.67 -22.42 15.99
N GLU A 390 -32.21 -22.01 17.12
CA GLU A 390 -33.21 -20.94 17.21
C GLU A 390 -32.50 -19.59 17.44
N ILE A 391 -32.58 -18.68 16.46
CA ILE A 391 -32.10 -17.31 16.59
C ILE A 391 -33.23 -16.48 17.17
N ALA A 392 -33.14 -16.16 18.47
CA ALA A 392 -34.13 -15.41 19.23
C ALA A 392 -34.04 -13.88 18.98
N GLY A 393 -32.94 -13.41 18.41
CA GLY A 393 -32.78 -12.01 18.02
C GLY A 393 -31.60 -11.81 17.07
N SER A 394 -31.74 -10.85 16.17
CA SER A 394 -30.75 -10.56 15.11
C SER A 394 -30.59 -9.05 14.91
N CYS A 395 -29.36 -8.60 14.68
CA CYS A 395 -29.06 -7.19 14.47
C CYS A 395 -27.96 -6.99 13.44
N SER A 396 -28.17 -6.02 12.53
CA SER A 396 -27.17 -5.58 11.56
C SER A 396 -26.57 -4.23 11.92
N THR A 397 -25.33 -4.04 11.47
CA THR A 397 -24.60 -2.77 11.57
C THR A 397 -23.65 -2.60 10.38
N GLY A 398 -23.02 -1.43 10.24
CA GLY A 398 -22.09 -1.09 9.16
C GLY A 398 -22.79 -0.55 7.91
N TYR A 399 -22.04 -0.36 6.82
CA TYR A 399 -22.57 0.20 5.56
C TYR A 399 -23.70 -0.61 4.95
N GLY A 400 -23.68 -1.94 5.12
CA GLY A 400 -24.72 -2.87 4.64
C GLY A 400 -25.91 -3.03 5.58
N GLU A 401 -25.98 -2.29 6.69
CA GLU A 401 -26.99 -2.46 7.74
C GLU A 401 -28.41 -2.56 7.20
N GLN A 402 -28.87 -1.51 6.51
CA GLN A 402 -30.25 -1.45 6.02
C GLN A 402 -30.55 -2.48 4.92
N LEU A 403 -29.57 -2.76 4.05
CA LEU A 403 -29.68 -3.77 3.01
C LEU A 403 -29.91 -5.15 3.62
N LEU A 404 -29.03 -5.55 4.53
CA LEU A 404 -29.09 -6.88 5.17
C LEU A 404 -30.31 -7.02 6.07
N LYS A 405 -30.64 -5.97 6.84
CA LYS A 405 -31.87 -5.95 7.65
C LYS A 405 -33.10 -6.26 6.81
N ASN A 406 -33.27 -5.59 5.68
CA ASN A 406 -34.45 -5.75 4.84
C ASN A 406 -34.45 -7.10 4.08
N ALA A 407 -33.30 -7.48 3.50
CA ALA A 407 -33.18 -8.68 2.67
C ALA A 407 -33.36 -9.98 3.48
N PHE A 408 -32.79 -10.01 4.70
CA PHE A 408 -32.83 -11.20 5.57
C PHE A 408 -33.84 -11.08 6.72
N ARG A 409 -34.62 -9.97 6.77
CA ARG A 409 -35.61 -9.71 7.80
C ARG A 409 -35.06 -9.77 9.22
N LEU A 410 -33.88 -9.14 9.41
CA LEU A 410 -33.27 -9.04 10.73
C LEU A 410 -34.11 -8.12 11.63
N ASP A 411 -34.15 -8.42 12.92
CA ASP A 411 -35.01 -7.70 13.88
C ASP A 411 -34.61 -6.25 14.05
N TYR A 412 -33.29 -6.00 14.18
CA TYR A 412 -32.75 -4.69 14.45
C TYR A 412 -31.68 -4.27 13.44
N GLY A 413 -31.49 -2.95 13.34
CA GLY A 413 -30.34 -2.31 12.70
C GLY A 413 -29.88 -1.17 13.57
N ILE A 414 -28.58 -1.06 13.82
CA ILE A 414 -27.99 0.01 14.62
C ILE A 414 -26.78 0.61 13.92
N VAL A 415 -26.52 1.89 14.19
CA VAL A 415 -25.33 2.56 13.65
C VAL A 415 -24.07 1.92 14.23
N GLU A 416 -23.05 1.83 13.41
CA GLU A 416 -21.79 1.13 13.73
C GLU A 416 -21.10 1.65 14.99
N THR A 417 -21.10 2.96 15.21
CA THR A 417 -20.55 3.57 16.44
C THR A 417 -21.26 3.11 17.70
N MET A 418 -22.57 2.87 17.64
CA MET A 418 -23.33 2.32 18.76
C MET A 418 -22.97 0.85 19.02
N ALA A 419 -22.81 0.05 17.98
CA ALA A 419 -22.37 -1.34 18.11
C ALA A 419 -20.98 -1.41 18.78
N HIS A 420 -20.01 -0.63 18.32
CA HIS A 420 -18.68 -0.55 18.89
C HIS A 420 -18.70 -0.09 20.35
N PHE A 421 -19.54 0.90 20.69
CA PHE A 421 -19.69 1.37 22.07
C PHE A 421 -20.29 0.28 22.98
N ILE A 422 -21.35 -0.42 22.55
CA ILE A 422 -21.98 -1.49 23.33
C ILE A 422 -20.95 -2.60 23.62
N ALA A 423 -20.21 -3.01 22.61
CA ALA A 423 -19.15 -4.00 22.77
C ALA A 423 -18.08 -3.56 23.76
N ALA A 424 -17.57 -2.34 23.62
CA ALA A 424 -16.55 -1.79 24.51
C ALA A 424 -17.05 -1.70 25.95
N LYS A 425 -18.26 -1.17 26.18
CA LYS A 425 -18.87 -1.03 27.50
C LYS A 425 -19.15 -2.39 28.16
N HIS A 426 -19.50 -3.40 27.40
CA HIS A 426 -19.68 -4.75 27.92
C HIS A 426 -18.37 -5.35 28.43
N LEU A 427 -17.26 -5.12 27.72
CA LEU A 427 -15.93 -5.62 28.08
C LEU A 427 -15.29 -4.80 29.20
N GLN A 428 -15.45 -3.49 29.15
CA GLN A 428 -14.88 -2.51 30.06
C GLN A 428 -15.96 -1.50 30.48
N PRO A 429 -16.73 -1.80 31.54
CA PRO A 429 -17.89 -0.98 31.94
C PRO A 429 -17.57 0.50 32.21
N ASN A 430 -16.33 0.80 32.59
CA ASN A 430 -15.83 2.15 32.87
C ASN A 430 -15.03 2.74 31.71
N VAL A 431 -15.20 2.22 30.48
CA VAL A 431 -14.51 2.74 29.28
C VAL A 431 -14.73 4.25 29.14
N SER A 432 -13.63 4.98 28.92
CA SER A 432 -13.64 6.44 28.72
C SER A 432 -13.40 6.84 27.25
N PHE A 433 -12.75 5.97 26.49
CA PHE A 433 -12.44 6.23 25.09
C PHE A 433 -12.38 4.93 24.30
N VAL A 434 -13.05 4.91 23.15
CA VAL A 434 -12.98 3.80 22.20
C VAL A 434 -12.37 4.31 20.90
N LEU A 435 -11.32 3.65 20.43
CA LEU A 435 -10.73 3.91 19.13
C LEU A 435 -10.92 2.68 18.23
N ASP A 436 -11.78 2.82 17.25
CA ASP A 436 -11.94 1.84 16.19
C ASP A 436 -11.13 2.27 14.96
N ILE A 437 -10.25 1.40 14.49
CA ILE A 437 -9.52 1.60 13.23
C ILE A 437 -9.81 0.42 12.30
N GLY A 438 -10.69 0.68 11.36
CA GLY A 438 -11.03 -0.22 10.27
C GLY A 438 -9.97 -0.23 9.15
N GLY A 439 -10.32 -0.91 8.06
CA GLY A 439 -9.49 -0.91 6.85
C GLY A 439 -9.48 0.44 6.12
N GLN A 440 -10.60 1.14 6.10
CA GLN A 440 -10.79 2.36 5.30
C GLN A 440 -11.16 3.60 6.12
N ASP A 441 -11.67 3.40 7.30
CA ASP A 441 -12.17 4.45 8.18
C ASP A 441 -11.60 4.32 9.60
N MET A 442 -11.82 5.33 10.39
CA MET A 442 -11.47 5.39 11.81
C MET A 442 -12.59 6.10 12.55
N LYS A 443 -12.97 5.57 13.69
CA LYS A 443 -13.96 6.16 14.57
C LYS A 443 -13.37 6.28 15.98
N ALA A 444 -13.58 7.43 16.62
CA ALA A 444 -13.19 7.68 18.00
C ALA A 444 -14.43 8.09 18.78
N ILE A 445 -14.71 7.37 19.85
CA ILE A 445 -15.88 7.57 20.69
C ILE A 445 -15.39 7.99 22.08
N PHE A 446 -15.74 9.20 22.49
CA PHE A 446 -15.45 9.72 23.82
C PHE A 446 -16.65 9.42 24.72
N VAL A 447 -16.37 8.82 25.88
CA VAL A 447 -17.40 8.36 26.82
C VAL A 447 -17.20 9.06 28.15
N GLU A 448 -18.27 9.63 28.66
CA GLU A 448 -18.32 10.26 29.99
C GLU A 448 -19.56 9.81 30.73
N ASN A 449 -19.41 9.43 32.00
CA ASN A 449 -20.50 8.93 32.84
C ASN A 449 -21.28 7.76 32.20
N GLY A 450 -20.57 6.89 31.47
CA GLY A 450 -21.14 5.71 30.83
C GLY A 450 -22.03 5.99 29.59
N SER A 451 -21.96 7.22 29.04
CA SER A 451 -22.69 7.66 27.84
C SER A 451 -21.74 8.28 26.83
N ILE A 452 -22.08 8.16 25.54
CA ILE A 452 -21.32 8.79 24.47
C ILE A 452 -21.46 10.30 24.57
N GLN A 453 -20.32 10.99 24.70
CA GLN A 453 -20.24 12.45 24.74
C GLN A 453 -19.95 13.03 23.35
N ARG A 454 -19.00 12.43 22.64
CA ARG A 454 -18.53 12.92 21.34
C ARG A 454 -18.07 11.77 20.48
N ILE A 455 -18.31 11.88 19.19
CA ILE A 455 -17.83 10.94 18.16
C ILE A 455 -17.05 11.75 17.13
N GLU A 456 -15.87 11.26 16.76
CA GLU A 456 -15.08 11.77 15.65
C GLU A 456 -14.89 10.65 14.63
N ILE A 457 -15.15 10.94 13.37
CA ILE A 457 -15.06 9.96 12.28
C ILE A 457 -14.12 10.49 11.20
N ASN A 458 -13.26 9.61 10.69
CA ASN A 458 -12.45 9.89 9.51
C ASN A 458 -12.69 8.81 8.44
N GLU A 459 -13.43 9.17 7.43
CA GLU A 459 -13.70 8.35 6.25
C GLU A 459 -12.93 8.83 5.00
N ALA A 460 -12.42 10.06 5.05
CA ALA A 460 -11.83 10.73 3.90
C ALA A 460 -10.33 10.44 3.71
N CYS A 461 -9.62 9.98 4.74
CA CYS A 461 -8.16 9.85 4.67
C CYS A 461 -7.68 8.49 5.21
N SER A 462 -7.11 7.69 4.34
CA SER A 462 -6.57 6.35 4.69
C SER A 462 -5.31 6.39 5.56
N SER A 463 -4.66 7.55 5.77
CA SER A 463 -3.39 7.64 6.51
C SER A 463 -3.48 7.30 7.99
N GLY A 464 -4.69 7.27 8.54
CA GLY A 464 -4.99 6.80 9.89
C GLY A 464 -5.69 5.44 9.95
N CYS A 465 -5.71 4.66 8.85
CA CYS A 465 -6.48 3.43 8.73
C CYS A 465 -5.60 2.23 8.34
N GLY A 466 -6.14 1.03 8.47
CA GLY A 466 -5.40 -0.22 8.20
C GLY A 466 -4.93 -0.36 6.76
N SER A 467 -5.69 0.15 5.78
CA SER A 467 -5.30 0.13 4.37
C SER A 467 -3.99 0.85 4.08
N PHE A 468 -3.62 1.81 4.92
CA PHE A 468 -2.34 2.50 4.82
C PHE A 468 -1.17 1.54 5.07
N ILE A 469 -1.19 0.77 6.17
CA ILE A 469 -0.18 -0.25 6.48
C ILE A 469 -0.19 -1.35 5.41
N MET A 470 -1.37 -1.84 5.05
CA MET A 470 -1.53 -2.90 4.05
C MET A 470 -0.94 -2.51 2.68
N THR A 471 -1.18 -1.28 2.23
CA THR A 471 -0.64 -0.78 0.97
C THR A 471 0.87 -0.80 0.97
N PHE A 472 1.50 -0.28 2.03
CA PHE A 472 2.96 -0.22 2.10
C PHE A 472 3.61 -1.59 2.35
N ALA A 473 3.01 -2.46 3.15
CA ALA A 473 3.47 -3.84 3.31
C ALA A 473 3.57 -4.54 1.95
N ARG A 474 2.50 -4.49 1.14
CA ARG A 474 2.45 -5.07 -0.20
C ARG A 474 3.43 -4.41 -1.18
N GLN A 475 3.57 -3.07 -1.14
CA GLN A 475 4.56 -2.36 -1.96
C GLN A 475 5.99 -2.78 -1.66
N LEU A 476 6.28 -3.08 -0.40
CA LEU A 476 7.58 -3.59 0.03
C LEU A 476 7.73 -5.11 -0.17
N GLY A 477 6.68 -5.80 -0.62
CA GLY A 477 6.69 -7.23 -0.94
C GLY A 477 6.46 -8.17 0.24
N TYR A 478 5.79 -7.69 1.30
CA TYR A 478 5.49 -8.45 2.50
C TYR A 478 3.99 -8.66 2.70
N GLU A 479 3.63 -9.82 3.27
CA GLU A 479 2.30 -10.01 3.82
C GLU A 479 2.08 -9.13 5.05
N VAL A 480 0.84 -8.67 5.25
CA VAL A 480 0.51 -7.71 6.34
C VAL A 480 0.83 -8.28 7.72
N SER A 481 0.59 -9.57 7.93
CA SER A 481 0.90 -10.26 9.19
C SER A 481 2.40 -10.37 9.46
N GLU A 482 3.19 -10.61 8.41
CA GLU A 482 4.65 -10.63 8.49
C GLU A 482 5.20 -9.23 8.79
N PHE A 483 4.71 -8.22 8.08
CA PHE A 483 5.09 -6.82 8.29
C PHE A 483 4.79 -6.34 9.72
N ALA A 484 3.64 -6.76 10.28
CA ALA A 484 3.28 -6.48 11.66
C ALA A 484 4.23 -7.15 12.67
N ARG A 485 4.63 -8.41 12.41
CA ARG A 485 5.59 -9.13 13.25
C ARG A 485 6.98 -8.49 13.21
N MET A 486 7.43 -8.06 12.03
CA MET A 486 8.70 -7.34 11.85
C MET A 486 8.71 -6.04 12.65
N ALA A 487 7.61 -5.28 12.63
CA ALA A 487 7.47 -4.04 13.40
C ALA A 487 7.69 -4.24 14.91
N ALA A 488 7.27 -5.39 15.46
CA ALA A 488 7.48 -5.69 16.88
C ALA A 488 8.96 -5.97 17.23
N LEU A 489 9.79 -6.31 16.26
CA LEU A 489 11.21 -6.62 16.43
C LEU A 489 12.14 -5.41 16.16
N ALA A 490 11.59 -4.28 15.74
CA ALA A 490 12.34 -3.08 15.38
C ALA A 490 13.11 -2.51 16.57
N GLN A 491 14.41 -2.27 16.40
CA GLN A 491 15.27 -1.70 17.44
C GLN A 491 15.42 -0.17 17.30
N HIS A 492 15.28 0.34 16.07
CA HIS A 492 15.44 1.75 15.75
C HIS A 492 14.30 2.26 14.84
N PRO A 493 13.03 2.22 15.31
CA PRO A 493 11.89 2.59 14.48
C PRO A 493 12.10 3.96 13.83
N TYR A 494 11.94 4.03 12.51
CA TYR A 494 12.16 5.27 11.78
C TYR A 494 10.96 6.21 11.91
N ASP A 495 11.18 7.49 12.24
CA ASP A 495 10.08 8.46 12.34
C ASP A 495 9.59 8.89 10.96
N LEU A 496 8.53 8.24 10.51
CA LEU A 496 7.84 8.58 9.26
C LEU A 496 6.98 9.86 9.39
N GLY A 497 6.75 10.34 10.60
CA GLY A 497 5.95 11.54 10.88
C GLY A 497 4.45 11.35 10.63
N THR A 498 3.76 12.49 10.47
CA THR A 498 2.30 12.53 10.22
C THR A 498 2.03 13.02 8.81
N ARG A 499 2.15 12.16 7.82
CA ARG A 499 1.94 12.50 6.41
C ARG A 499 0.77 11.71 5.82
N CYS A 500 0.11 12.27 4.80
CA CYS A 500 -0.86 11.51 4.02
C CYS A 500 -0.13 10.42 3.21
N THR A 501 -0.88 9.43 2.74
CA THR A 501 -0.36 8.27 2.00
C THR A 501 0.53 8.67 0.82
N VAL A 502 0.18 9.76 0.13
CA VAL A 502 0.92 10.27 -1.03
C VAL A 502 2.33 10.73 -0.64
N PHE A 503 2.42 11.56 0.42
CA PHE A 503 3.72 12.07 0.87
C PHE A 503 4.54 11.05 1.68
N MET A 504 3.90 10.00 2.16
CA MET A 504 4.57 8.93 2.90
C MET A 504 5.56 8.16 2.03
N ASN A 505 5.27 7.96 0.75
CA ASN A 505 6.21 7.34 -0.19
C ASN A 505 7.58 8.02 -0.19
N SER A 506 7.61 9.36 -0.22
CA SER A 506 8.85 10.12 -0.16
C SER A 506 9.63 9.90 1.15
N LYS A 507 8.90 9.74 2.27
CA LYS A 507 9.51 9.46 3.58
C LYS A 507 10.07 8.03 3.67
N VAL A 508 9.34 7.05 3.14
CA VAL A 508 9.83 5.66 3.04
C VAL A 508 11.08 5.58 2.16
N LYS A 509 11.07 6.24 1.01
CA LYS A 509 12.26 6.35 0.15
C LYS A 509 13.44 6.99 0.87
N GLN A 510 13.19 8.03 1.67
CA GLN A 510 14.22 8.67 2.49
C GLN A 510 14.77 7.70 3.53
N ALA A 511 13.90 6.99 4.27
CA ALA A 511 14.29 5.99 5.25
C ALA A 511 15.19 4.91 4.63
N MET A 512 14.80 4.40 3.45
CA MET A 512 15.58 3.40 2.72
C MET A 512 16.94 3.94 2.25
N ARG A 513 16.99 5.19 1.78
CA ARG A 513 18.27 5.86 1.41
C ARG A 513 19.19 6.01 2.61
N GLU A 514 18.63 6.32 3.77
CA GLU A 514 19.38 6.45 5.03
C GLU A 514 19.75 5.08 5.63
N GLY A 515 19.30 3.98 5.04
CA GLY A 515 19.65 2.61 5.44
C GLY A 515 18.80 2.04 6.56
N ALA A 516 17.60 2.58 6.77
CA ALA A 516 16.64 1.98 7.70
C ALA A 516 16.27 0.56 7.26
N LYS A 517 16.21 -0.35 8.22
CA LYS A 517 15.77 -1.71 7.99
C LYS A 517 14.26 -1.76 7.78
N VAL A 518 13.77 -2.84 7.18
CA VAL A 518 12.33 -3.01 6.95
C VAL A 518 11.56 -3.03 8.26
N GLU A 519 12.10 -3.67 9.29
CA GLU A 519 11.52 -3.72 10.64
C GLU A 519 11.31 -2.31 11.21
N ASP A 520 12.32 -1.44 11.06
CA ASP A 520 12.31 -0.06 11.55
C ASP A 520 11.30 0.80 10.78
N ILE A 521 11.15 0.55 9.47
CA ILE A 521 10.13 1.17 8.62
C ILE A 521 8.74 0.68 9.03
N ALA A 522 8.56 -0.62 9.26
CA ALA A 522 7.29 -1.22 9.67
C ALA A 522 6.80 -0.69 11.02
N ALA A 523 7.69 -0.57 12.00
CA ALA A 523 7.40 0.08 13.28
C ALA A 523 7.08 1.57 13.10
N GLY A 524 7.80 2.26 12.22
CA GLY A 524 7.52 3.65 11.84
C GLY A 524 6.10 3.85 11.30
N PHE A 525 5.57 2.89 10.53
CA PHE A 525 4.18 2.91 10.08
C PHE A 525 3.19 2.76 11.23
N SER A 526 3.45 1.87 12.19
CA SER A 526 2.61 1.70 13.38
C SER A 526 2.51 3.01 14.18
N TYR A 527 3.62 3.70 14.40
CA TYR A 527 3.64 5.03 14.99
C TYR A 527 2.91 6.08 14.15
N SER A 528 3.12 6.08 12.84
CA SER A 528 2.54 7.08 11.92
C SER A 528 1.01 7.00 11.87
N VAL A 529 0.43 5.80 11.83
CA VAL A 529 -1.04 5.61 11.88
C VAL A 529 -1.60 6.25 13.15
N ILE A 530 -1.04 5.94 14.30
CA ILE A 530 -1.50 6.49 15.58
C ILE A 530 -1.26 8.00 15.66
N LYS A 531 -0.09 8.50 15.24
CA LYS A 531 0.17 9.95 15.19
C LYS A 531 -0.85 10.67 14.30
N ASN A 532 -1.21 10.10 13.15
CA ASN A 532 -2.24 10.67 12.27
C ASN A 532 -3.61 10.70 12.97
N CYS A 533 -4.01 9.62 13.66
CA CYS A 533 -5.24 9.61 14.44
C CYS A 533 -5.24 10.69 15.52
N LEU A 534 -4.24 10.70 16.40
CA LEU A 534 -4.21 11.57 17.56
C LEU A 534 -4.08 13.06 17.20
N TYR A 535 -3.18 13.41 16.27
CA TYR A 535 -2.82 14.79 15.99
C TYR A 535 -3.56 15.42 14.82
N LYS A 536 -3.91 14.64 13.77
CA LYS A 536 -4.60 15.20 12.59
C LYS A 536 -6.11 15.05 12.64
N VAL A 537 -6.59 13.89 13.04
CA VAL A 537 -8.03 13.64 13.09
C VAL A 537 -8.61 14.18 14.40
N LEU A 538 -8.14 13.69 15.52
CA LEU A 538 -8.66 14.07 16.85
C LEU A 538 -8.17 15.44 17.31
N LYS A 539 -7.04 15.92 16.75
CA LYS A 539 -6.42 17.21 17.09
C LYS A 539 -6.23 17.40 18.60
N LEU A 540 -5.84 16.33 19.29
CA LEU A 540 -5.69 16.33 20.74
C LEU A 540 -4.61 17.31 21.18
N GLN A 541 -4.94 18.13 22.15
CA GLN A 541 -3.99 19.04 22.82
C GLN A 541 -3.34 18.39 24.04
N SER A 542 -4.02 17.42 24.64
CA SER A 542 -3.54 16.63 25.79
C SER A 542 -4.13 15.22 25.73
N PHE A 543 -3.33 14.22 26.09
CA PHE A 543 -3.79 12.84 26.20
C PHE A 543 -4.71 12.58 27.40
N ASN A 544 -4.81 13.52 28.33
CA ASN A 544 -5.79 13.44 29.41
C ASN A 544 -7.24 13.44 28.88
N GLN A 545 -7.48 13.99 27.69
CA GLN A 545 -8.80 13.96 27.03
C GLN A 545 -9.29 12.54 26.70
N LEU A 546 -8.39 11.55 26.64
CA LEU A 546 -8.74 10.15 26.40
C LEU A 546 -9.28 9.44 27.67
N GLY A 547 -9.11 10.05 28.85
CA GLY A 547 -9.37 9.37 30.12
C GLY A 547 -8.38 8.23 30.39
N ASP A 548 -8.66 7.36 31.35
CA ASP A 548 -7.74 6.32 31.78
C ASP A 548 -8.14 4.91 31.34
N HIS A 549 -9.31 4.77 30.74
CA HIS A 549 -9.88 3.50 30.34
C HIS A 549 -10.08 3.47 28.81
N ILE A 550 -8.98 3.23 28.10
CA ILE A 550 -8.95 3.22 26.63
C ILE A 550 -9.20 1.80 26.12
N MET A 551 -10.12 1.66 25.17
CA MET A 551 -10.37 0.41 24.45
C MET A 551 -10.12 0.61 22.95
N VAL A 552 -9.41 -0.32 22.31
CA VAL A 552 -9.23 -0.32 20.85
C VAL A 552 -9.99 -1.46 20.19
N GLN A 553 -10.47 -1.19 18.98
CA GLN A 553 -11.29 -2.09 18.16
C GLN A 553 -10.91 -1.93 16.68
N GLY A 554 -11.40 -2.84 15.83
CA GLY A 554 -11.13 -2.82 14.40
C GLY A 554 -9.97 -3.69 13.97
N GLY A 555 -9.99 -4.12 12.72
CA GLY A 555 -9.03 -5.09 12.18
C GLY A 555 -7.57 -4.62 12.19
N THR A 556 -7.32 -3.32 12.21
CA THR A 556 -5.97 -2.75 12.28
C THR A 556 -5.26 -3.10 13.59
N PHE A 557 -6.00 -3.28 14.67
CA PHE A 557 -5.44 -3.63 15.98
C PHE A 557 -5.11 -5.13 16.16
N ARG A 558 -5.37 -5.98 15.14
CA ARG A 558 -4.70 -7.29 15.04
C ARG A 558 -3.17 -7.14 14.92
N ASN A 559 -2.71 -5.99 14.44
CA ASN A 559 -1.32 -5.59 14.51
C ASN A 559 -0.99 -5.04 15.90
N HIS A 560 -0.43 -5.88 16.76
CA HIS A 560 -0.07 -5.52 18.14
C HIS A 560 0.92 -4.35 18.22
N SER A 561 1.73 -4.13 17.18
CA SER A 561 2.64 -2.99 17.09
C SER A 561 1.90 -1.66 17.04
N VAL A 562 0.68 -1.63 16.47
CA VAL A 562 -0.17 -0.42 16.46
C VAL A 562 -0.75 -0.15 17.86
N VAL A 563 -1.19 -1.21 18.57
CA VAL A 563 -1.64 -1.09 19.98
C VAL A 563 -0.52 -0.53 20.84
N ARG A 564 0.67 -1.13 20.71
CA ARG A 564 1.85 -0.71 21.50
C ARG A 564 2.30 0.71 21.15
N ALA A 565 2.21 1.12 19.88
CA ALA A 565 2.49 2.50 19.47
C ALA A 565 1.56 3.51 20.15
N LEU A 566 0.27 3.17 20.32
CA LEU A 566 -0.67 4.01 21.06
C LEU A 566 -0.27 4.14 22.53
N GLU A 567 0.10 3.03 23.18
CA GLU A 567 0.58 3.05 24.57
C GLU A 567 1.85 3.88 24.75
N VAL A 568 2.83 3.67 23.88
CA VAL A 568 4.11 4.41 23.95
C VAL A 568 3.91 5.91 23.74
N LEU A 569 3.05 6.29 22.77
CA LEU A 569 2.80 7.71 22.48
C LEU A 569 1.99 8.41 23.56
N THR A 570 1.03 7.73 24.16
CA THR A 570 0.10 8.34 25.15
C THR A 570 0.57 8.17 26.59
N GLY A 571 1.43 7.19 26.87
CA GLY A 571 1.81 6.79 28.22
C GLY A 571 0.67 6.11 28.99
N LYS A 572 -0.40 5.69 28.30
CA LYS A 572 -1.60 5.09 28.90
C LYS A 572 -1.71 3.61 28.54
N GLU A 573 -2.26 2.84 29.45
CA GLU A 573 -2.60 1.45 29.17
C GLU A 573 -3.82 1.37 28.26
N VAL A 574 -3.76 0.47 27.26
CA VAL A 574 -4.80 0.29 26.27
C VAL A 574 -5.36 -1.13 26.35
N GLY A 575 -6.67 -1.23 26.53
CA GLY A 575 -7.40 -2.49 26.45
C GLY A 575 -7.71 -2.87 25.00
N PHE A 576 -7.55 -4.13 24.65
CA PHE A 576 -8.08 -4.68 23.40
C PHE A 576 -8.58 -6.11 23.62
N GLY A 577 -9.70 -6.46 22.98
CA GLY A 577 -10.26 -7.80 23.07
C GLY A 577 -9.52 -8.81 22.17
N PRO A 578 -9.78 -10.09 22.33
CA PRO A 578 -9.16 -11.16 21.53
C PRO A 578 -9.64 -11.15 20.05
N ILE A 579 -10.71 -10.45 19.77
CA ILE A 579 -11.36 -10.35 18.46
C ILE A 579 -11.61 -8.88 18.06
N PRO A 580 -10.59 -8.03 18.03
CA PRO A 580 -10.78 -6.60 17.79
C PRO A 580 -11.51 -6.32 16.46
N GLU A 581 -11.36 -7.18 15.46
CA GLU A 581 -11.98 -7.08 14.14
C GLU A 581 -13.48 -7.42 14.13
N LEU A 582 -13.99 -8.13 15.14
CA LEU A 582 -15.39 -8.58 15.23
C LEU A 582 -16.26 -7.74 16.17
N MET A 583 -15.69 -6.67 16.76
CA MET A 583 -16.36 -5.91 17.83
C MET A 583 -17.65 -5.22 17.38
N GLY A 584 -17.75 -4.79 16.11
CA GLY A 584 -19.01 -4.29 15.54
C GLY A 584 -20.11 -5.36 15.53
N ALA A 585 -19.80 -6.55 15.01
CA ALA A 585 -20.75 -7.68 15.01
C ALA A 585 -21.07 -8.17 16.43
N TYR A 586 -20.08 -8.19 17.32
CA TYR A 586 -20.28 -8.54 18.74
C TYR A 586 -21.23 -7.58 19.44
N GLY A 587 -21.06 -6.29 19.24
CA GLY A 587 -21.94 -5.26 19.82
C GLY A 587 -23.35 -5.33 19.23
N ALA A 588 -23.50 -5.63 17.93
CA ALA A 588 -24.81 -5.86 17.31
C ALA A 588 -25.51 -7.10 17.92
N ALA A 589 -24.79 -8.20 18.16
CA ALA A 589 -25.35 -9.39 18.80
C ALA A 589 -25.76 -9.12 20.27
N LEU A 590 -24.99 -8.37 21.01
CA LEU A 590 -25.34 -7.92 22.37
C LEU A 590 -26.59 -7.03 22.36
N TYR A 591 -26.73 -6.16 21.38
CA TYR A 591 -27.93 -5.33 21.22
C TYR A 591 -29.17 -6.20 20.93
N ALA A 592 -29.06 -7.17 20.02
CA ALA A 592 -30.14 -8.11 19.73
C ALA A 592 -30.60 -8.86 20.98
N LYS A 593 -29.67 -9.29 21.83
CA LYS A 593 -29.95 -9.94 23.10
C LYS A 593 -30.68 -9.01 24.09
N GLY A 594 -30.25 -7.76 24.22
CA GLY A 594 -30.89 -6.77 25.09
C GLY A 594 -32.27 -6.34 24.62
N GLY A 595 -32.48 -6.21 23.30
CA GLY A 595 -33.75 -5.86 22.68
C GLY A 595 -34.82 -6.95 22.83
N SER A 596 -34.43 -8.21 22.82
CA SER A 596 -35.36 -9.35 23.05
C SER A 596 -35.86 -9.44 24.50
N ALA A 597 -35.14 -8.85 25.46
CA ALA A 597 -35.53 -8.80 26.87
C ALA A 597 -36.55 -7.67 27.19
N CYS A 598 -36.79 -6.74 26.24
CA CYS A 598 -37.73 -5.62 26.40
C CYS A 598 -39.05 -5.82 25.64
N ASN A 599 -39.22 -6.90 24.90
CA ASN A 599 -40.46 -7.35 24.29
C ASN A 599 -41.04 -8.55 25.05
#